data_fcd7ea07723cea6ff6dcb8873b5cb252
#
_entry.id   fcd7ea07723cea6ff6dcb8873b5cb252
#
_cell.length_a   1.000
_cell.length_b   1.000
_cell.length_c   1.000
_cell.angle_alpha   90.00
_cell.angle_beta   90.00
_cell.angle_gamma   90.00
#
_symmetry.space_group_name_H-M   'P 1'
#
loop_
_entity.id
_entity.type
_entity.pdbx_description
1 polymer ?
#
loop_
_entity_poly.entity_id
_entity_poly.type
_entity_poly.pdbx_seq_one_letter_code
_entity_poly.pdbx_strand_id
1 'polypeptide(L)'
;MGIMKAKKNSLKYIAIALVIVFLIAASFLLIEVWENREGRFTVSSTEDGVVEYNGKEYVQKENLETFLVLGLDKYEGSDSADSHESGVQADFLMLFVFDNETKQCTAIHINRDTMTRVNKLAVGGSTVAETYTKQIALAYNYANADNDKIKCRNTKDSVEYLLNGVKVDHYLSLTMDAVATSCDLVGGVEVTVLDDFTGIDETLVKGEKVTLVGEQALRYVRTRYGLEDSTNSSRMTRQRQYLVALYEKINSCIDADDEFLVKFVDTMDDYVVYDSSDQRMLNFAEKFDDYEFLGIREIEGESKLGEEFIEFYPDEESVWNIVIDMFYTPKMNDIE
;
A
#
# COMPACT_ATOMS: atom_id res chain seq x y z
N MET A 1 -31.41 -13.11 20.41
CA MET A 1 -31.09 -12.89 18.99
C MET A 1 -30.36 -11.56 18.76
N GLY A 2 -30.57 -10.49 19.51
CA GLY A 2 -29.88 -9.20 19.38
C GLY A 2 -28.40 -9.22 19.83
N ILE A 3 -28.09 -9.92 20.91
CA ILE A 3 -26.73 -9.99 21.49
C ILE A 3 -25.72 -10.75 20.58
N MET A 4 -26.20 -11.79 19.88
CA MET A 4 -25.37 -12.51 18.90
C MET A 4 -25.11 -11.69 17.63
N LYS A 5 -26.03 -10.81 17.23
CA LYS A 5 -25.88 -9.93 16.07
C LYS A 5 -24.92 -8.77 16.38
N ALA A 6 -24.97 -8.22 17.59
CA ALA A 6 -24.04 -7.21 18.07
C ALA A 6 -22.61 -7.77 18.22
N LYS A 7 -22.45 -8.99 18.74
CA LYS A 7 -21.15 -9.66 18.87
C LYS A 7 -20.54 -10.04 17.51
N LYS A 8 -21.37 -10.38 16.50
CA LYS A 8 -20.93 -10.69 15.14
C LYS A 8 -20.53 -9.42 14.37
N ASN A 9 -21.20 -8.28 14.65
CA ASN A 9 -20.79 -6.99 14.11
C ASN A 9 -19.51 -6.48 14.77
N SER A 10 -19.33 -6.60 16.09
CA SER A 10 -18.11 -6.16 16.78
C SER A 10 -16.87 -6.93 16.30
N LEU A 11 -17.00 -8.23 16.02
CA LEU A 11 -15.92 -9.03 15.44
C LEU A 11 -15.56 -8.61 13.99
N LYS A 12 -16.53 -8.25 13.16
CA LYS A 12 -16.33 -7.66 11.84
C LYS A 12 -15.44 -6.39 11.92
N TYR A 13 -15.74 -5.59 12.91
CA TYR A 13 -15.12 -4.30 13.12
C TYR A 13 -13.68 -4.43 13.65
N ILE A 14 -13.43 -5.38 14.53
CA ILE A 14 -12.07 -5.74 14.99
C ILE A 14 -11.15 -6.09 13.81
N ALA A 15 -11.66 -6.80 12.80
CA ALA A 15 -10.89 -7.18 11.63
C ALA A 15 -10.48 -6.03 10.73
N ILE A 16 -11.41 -5.12 10.44
CA ILE A 16 -11.12 -3.95 9.60
C ILE A 16 -10.13 -3.03 10.31
N ALA A 17 -10.29 -2.83 11.64
CA ALA A 17 -9.38 -2.02 12.42
C ALA A 17 -8.00 -2.68 12.56
N LEU A 18 -7.93 -3.99 12.78
CA LEU A 18 -6.66 -4.72 12.83
C LEU A 18 -5.94 -4.68 11.47
N VAL A 19 -6.65 -4.76 10.34
CA VAL A 19 -6.05 -4.55 9.02
C VAL A 19 -5.52 -3.12 8.88
N ILE A 20 -6.28 -2.10 9.27
CA ILE A 20 -5.82 -0.71 9.28
C ILE A 20 -4.65 -0.53 10.25
N VAL A 21 -4.73 -1.11 11.44
CA VAL A 21 -3.72 -1.07 12.51
C VAL A 21 -2.46 -1.82 12.11
N PHE A 22 -2.57 -2.99 11.48
CA PHE A 22 -1.42 -3.77 11.01
C PHE A 22 -0.70 -3.13 9.82
N LEU A 23 -1.44 -2.50 8.90
CA LEU A 23 -0.87 -1.69 7.83
C LEU A 23 0.07 -0.60 8.34
N ILE A 24 -0.08 -0.25 9.59
CA ILE A 24 0.65 0.78 10.32
C ILE A 24 1.81 0.18 11.15
N ALA A 25 1.64 -1.00 11.79
CA ALA A 25 2.69 -1.68 12.58
C ALA A 25 3.91 -2.07 11.75
N ALA A 26 3.62 -2.41 10.52
CA ALA A 26 4.58 -2.86 9.52
C ALA A 26 5.71 -1.87 9.19
N SER A 27 5.70 -0.65 9.70
CA SER A 27 6.68 0.37 9.34
C SER A 27 7.90 0.47 10.28
N PHE A 28 8.00 -0.37 11.33
CA PHE A 28 8.90 -0.12 12.47
C PHE A 28 10.31 -0.71 12.41
N LEU A 29 10.67 -1.61 11.48
CA LEU A 29 12.00 -2.23 11.53
C LEU A 29 12.73 -2.25 10.18
N LEU A 30 13.88 -1.55 10.22
CA LEU A 30 15.09 -1.72 9.43
C LEU A 30 15.04 -1.49 7.91
N ILE A 31 15.61 -0.36 7.52
CA ILE A 31 16.25 -0.19 6.22
C ILE A 31 17.52 -1.06 6.24
N GLU A 32 17.47 -2.23 5.66
CA GLU A 32 18.69 -2.96 5.30
C GLU A 32 19.23 -2.39 3.98
N VAL A 33 20.40 -1.77 4.09
CA VAL A 33 21.20 -1.36 2.93
C VAL A 33 21.76 -2.63 2.28
N TRP A 34 21.28 -2.96 1.10
CA TRP A 34 21.84 -4.03 0.29
C TRP A 34 23.14 -3.54 -0.38
N GLU A 35 24.22 -4.29 -0.20
CA GLU A 35 25.47 -4.07 -0.91
C GLU A 35 25.29 -4.36 -2.41
N ASN A 36 25.63 -3.37 -3.22
CA ASN A 36 25.71 -3.43 -4.67
C ASN A 36 26.56 -4.65 -5.11
N ARG A 37 25.95 -5.64 -5.74
CA ARG A 37 26.66 -6.68 -6.48
C ARG A 37 26.68 -6.28 -7.95
N GLU A 38 27.81 -5.79 -8.41
CA GLU A 38 28.09 -5.64 -9.84
C GLU A 38 28.09 -7.02 -10.52
N GLY A 39 27.02 -7.34 -11.22
CA GLY A 39 26.88 -8.54 -12.03
C GLY A 39 25.69 -8.38 -12.98
N ARG A 40 25.83 -8.87 -14.20
CA ARG A 40 24.73 -8.90 -15.19
C ARG A 40 23.71 -9.91 -14.70
N PHE A 41 22.54 -9.46 -14.24
CA PHE A 41 21.49 -10.39 -13.83
C PHE A 41 20.91 -11.12 -15.03
N THR A 42 20.50 -12.37 -14.82
CA THR A 42 19.87 -13.22 -15.84
C THR A 42 18.61 -13.85 -15.27
N VAL A 43 17.53 -13.85 -16.04
CA VAL A 43 16.27 -14.47 -15.67
C VAL A 43 15.75 -15.31 -16.81
N SER A 44 15.34 -16.53 -16.52
CA SER A 44 14.59 -17.38 -17.43
C SER A 44 13.53 -18.18 -16.66
N SER A 45 12.37 -18.40 -17.24
CA SER A 45 11.31 -19.25 -16.66
C SER A 45 11.22 -20.57 -17.41
N THR A 46 10.98 -21.67 -16.69
CA THR A 46 10.72 -22.99 -17.28
C THR A 46 9.22 -23.31 -17.28
N GLU A 47 8.80 -24.30 -18.08
CA GLU A 47 7.40 -24.72 -18.16
C GLU A 47 6.85 -25.27 -16.83
N ASP A 48 7.71 -25.66 -15.89
CA ASP A 48 7.34 -26.22 -14.57
C ASP A 48 7.24 -25.16 -13.46
N GLY A 49 7.18 -23.86 -13.78
CA GLY A 49 7.08 -22.79 -12.77
C GLY A 49 8.38 -22.54 -12.00
N VAL A 50 9.50 -23.06 -12.49
CA VAL A 50 10.84 -22.79 -11.97
C VAL A 50 11.38 -21.52 -12.64
N VAL A 51 11.92 -20.61 -11.84
CA VAL A 51 12.61 -19.42 -12.32
C VAL A 51 14.10 -19.62 -12.12
N GLU A 52 14.89 -19.46 -13.18
CA GLU A 52 16.34 -19.35 -13.05
C GLU A 52 16.70 -17.86 -12.89
N TYR A 53 17.33 -17.53 -11.78
CA TYR A 53 17.78 -16.18 -11.48
C TYR A 53 19.26 -16.21 -11.06
N ASN A 54 20.10 -15.48 -11.79
CA ASN A 54 21.54 -15.43 -11.56
C ASN A 54 22.21 -16.81 -11.51
N GLY A 55 21.79 -17.72 -12.40
CA GLY A 55 22.33 -19.08 -12.52
C GLY A 55 21.91 -20.04 -11.41
N LYS A 56 20.88 -19.70 -10.64
CA LYS A 56 20.25 -20.56 -9.64
C LYS A 56 18.79 -20.76 -9.95
N GLU A 57 18.30 -21.98 -9.70
CA GLU A 57 16.87 -22.29 -9.84
C GLU A 57 16.10 -21.99 -8.56
N TYR A 58 14.91 -21.42 -8.72
CA TYR A 58 13.99 -21.07 -7.65
C TYR A 58 12.59 -21.60 -7.95
N VAL A 59 11.88 -22.02 -6.90
CA VAL A 59 10.47 -22.47 -6.95
C VAL A 59 9.61 -21.47 -6.19
N GLN A 60 8.42 -21.20 -6.71
CA GLN A 60 7.48 -20.31 -6.02
C GLN A 60 7.05 -20.91 -4.67
N LYS A 61 7.00 -20.06 -3.64
CA LYS A 61 6.45 -20.43 -2.33
C LYS A 61 4.95 -20.68 -2.45
N GLU A 62 4.44 -21.77 -1.85
CA GLU A 62 3.03 -22.15 -1.97
C GLU A 62 2.12 -21.50 -0.91
N ASN A 63 2.67 -21.14 0.25
CA ASN A 63 1.93 -20.73 1.43
C ASN A 63 1.93 -19.20 1.63
N LEU A 64 1.98 -18.42 0.56
CA LEU A 64 1.88 -16.97 0.63
C LEU A 64 0.43 -16.52 0.54
N GLU A 65 0.13 -15.40 1.21
CA GLU A 65 -1.11 -14.64 1.06
C GLU A 65 -0.75 -13.16 0.91
N THR A 66 -1.30 -12.52 -0.11
CA THR A 66 -0.92 -11.15 -0.48
C THR A 66 -2.10 -10.19 -0.34
N PHE A 67 -1.82 -8.98 0.15
CA PHE A 67 -2.83 -7.98 0.42
C PHE A 67 -2.38 -6.59 -0.06
N LEU A 68 -3.05 -6.05 -1.07
CA LEU A 68 -2.76 -4.73 -1.64
C LEU A 68 -3.60 -3.65 -0.99
N VAL A 69 -2.94 -2.63 -0.44
CA VAL A 69 -3.59 -1.43 0.10
C VAL A 69 -3.40 -0.27 -0.83
N LEU A 70 -4.51 0.39 -1.14
CA LEU A 70 -4.58 1.56 -2.01
C LEU A 70 -5.09 2.77 -1.23
N GLY A 71 -4.36 3.88 -1.25
CA GLY A 71 -4.85 5.19 -0.82
C GLY A 71 -5.29 5.99 -2.04
N LEU A 72 -6.57 6.34 -2.09
CA LEU A 72 -7.19 7.02 -3.23
C LEU A 72 -7.20 8.53 -3.04
N ASP A 73 -6.82 9.28 -4.08
CA ASP A 73 -6.99 10.74 -4.12
C ASP A 73 -8.47 11.10 -4.37
N LYS A 74 -9.31 10.73 -3.40
CA LYS A 74 -10.76 10.97 -3.38
C LYS A 74 -11.13 11.47 -1.98
N TYR A 75 -11.85 12.60 -1.89
CA TYR A 75 -12.31 13.16 -0.62
C TYR A 75 -13.68 13.87 -0.82
N GLU A 76 -14.47 13.95 0.26
CA GLU A 76 -15.73 14.70 0.25
C GLU A 76 -15.47 16.19 0.01
N GLY A 77 -16.17 16.78 -0.94
CA GLY A 77 -16.00 18.20 -1.31
C GLY A 77 -14.93 18.46 -2.37
N SER A 78 -14.24 17.43 -2.89
CA SER A 78 -13.54 17.55 -4.15
C SER A 78 -14.56 17.67 -5.28
N ASP A 79 -15.03 18.91 -5.52
CA ASP A 79 -15.75 19.17 -6.75
C ASP A 79 -14.88 18.73 -7.93
N SER A 80 -15.52 18.12 -8.92
CA SER A 80 -14.88 17.62 -10.15
C SER A 80 -14.03 18.66 -10.93
N ALA A 81 -13.95 19.89 -10.44
CA ALA A 81 -13.14 20.96 -10.99
C ALA A 81 -11.66 20.94 -10.52
N ASP A 82 -11.35 20.32 -9.36
CA ASP A 82 -9.97 20.15 -8.86
C ASP A 82 -9.42 18.73 -9.12
N SER A 83 -10.27 17.79 -9.57
CA SER A 83 -9.79 16.53 -10.09
C SER A 83 -9.05 16.81 -11.39
N HIS A 84 -7.75 16.56 -11.43
CA HIS A 84 -6.99 16.55 -12.67
C HIS A 84 -7.79 15.84 -13.75
N GLU A 85 -7.66 16.21 -15.01
CA GLU A 85 -8.32 15.56 -16.17
C GLU A 85 -8.22 14.04 -16.16
N SER A 86 -7.29 13.49 -15.36
CA SER A 86 -7.04 12.08 -15.14
C SER A 86 -7.99 11.37 -14.13
N GLY A 87 -8.88 12.07 -13.42
CA GLY A 87 -9.80 11.49 -12.42
C GLY A 87 -9.11 10.98 -11.15
N VAL A 88 -9.81 10.15 -10.34
CA VAL A 88 -9.29 9.58 -9.09
C VAL A 88 -8.12 8.64 -9.35
N GLN A 89 -7.04 8.79 -8.58
CA GLN A 89 -5.81 8.01 -8.69
C GLN A 89 -5.49 7.28 -7.39
N ALA A 90 -4.74 6.18 -7.49
CA ALA A 90 -4.18 5.50 -6.34
C ALA A 90 -2.83 6.17 -5.96
N ASP A 91 -2.87 7.07 -4.98
CA ASP A 91 -1.72 7.87 -4.55
C ASP A 91 -0.81 7.18 -3.56
N PHE A 92 -1.29 6.09 -2.96
CA PHE A 92 -0.55 5.21 -2.09
C PHE A 92 -0.79 3.77 -2.52
N LEU A 93 0.29 2.97 -2.67
CA LEU A 93 0.21 1.55 -3.00
C LEU A 93 1.19 0.78 -2.11
N MET A 94 0.68 -0.13 -1.29
CA MET A 94 1.51 -0.99 -0.46
C MET A 94 1.01 -2.43 -0.55
N LEU A 95 1.89 -3.34 -0.95
CA LEU A 95 1.60 -4.77 -1.03
C LEU A 95 2.21 -5.48 0.18
N PHE A 96 1.38 -6.08 1.01
CA PHE A 96 1.78 -6.96 2.10
C PHE A 96 1.86 -8.40 1.62
N VAL A 97 2.91 -9.08 2.00
CA VAL A 97 3.16 -10.49 1.67
C VAL A 97 3.32 -11.26 2.97
N PHE A 98 2.38 -12.14 3.22
CA PHE A 98 2.33 -13.00 4.39
C PHE A 98 2.81 -14.39 4.03
N ASP A 99 3.86 -14.83 4.69
CA ASP A 99 4.34 -16.20 4.63
C ASP A 99 3.69 -17.00 5.76
N ASN A 100 2.71 -17.84 5.40
CA ASN A 100 1.94 -18.63 6.36
C ASN A 100 2.76 -19.77 6.98
N GLU A 101 3.89 -20.14 6.39
CA GLU A 101 4.79 -21.17 6.89
C GLU A 101 5.72 -20.62 7.97
N THR A 102 6.38 -19.50 7.69
CA THR A 102 7.33 -18.88 8.62
C THR A 102 6.66 -17.93 9.62
N LYS A 103 5.39 -17.58 9.40
CA LYS A 103 4.68 -16.57 10.18
C LYS A 103 5.34 -15.20 10.11
N GLN A 104 5.84 -14.86 8.95
CA GLN A 104 6.49 -13.58 8.67
C GLN A 104 5.69 -12.77 7.67
N CYS A 105 5.77 -11.44 7.79
CA CYS A 105 5.16 -10.49 6.86
C CYS A 105 6.19 -9.47 6.41
N THR A 106 6.21 -9.19 5.12
CA THR A 106 7.02 -8.11 4.53
C THR A 106 6.12 -7.25 3.65
N ALA A 107 6.36 -5.95 3.57
CA ALA A 107 5.61 -5.06 2.69
C ALA A 107 6.49 -4.53 1.55
N ILE A 108 5.86 -4.22 0.41
CA ILE A 108 6.47 -3.51 -0.72
C ILE A 108 5.73 -2.18 -0.87
N HIS A 109 6.42 -1.04 -0.66
CA HIS A 109 5.86 0.28 -0.92
C HIS A 109 6.16 0.68 -2.36
N ILE A 110 5.13 0.68 -3.21
CA ILE A 110 5.24 0.94 -4.65
C ILE A 110 5.08 2.44 -4.90
N ASN A 111 6.04 3.03 -5.61
CA ASN A 111 5.97 4.42 -6.01
C ASN A 111 4.80 4.62 -7.01
N ARG A 112 3.88 5.54 -6.71
CA ARG A 112 2.71 5.82 -7.55
C ARG A 112 3.06 6.26 -8.98
N ASP A 113 4.23 6.89 -9.16
CA ASP A 113 4.71 7.39 -10.45
C ASP A 113 5.40 6.28 -11.27
N THR A 114 5.41 5.01 -10.78
CA THR A 114 6.04 3.86 -11.45
C THR A 114 5.42 3.63 -12.83
N MET A 115 6.26 3.69 -13.85
CA MET A 115 5.91 3.40 -15.23
C MET A 115 5.79 1.88 -15.41
N THR A 116 4.57 1.41 -15.64
CA THR A 116 4.27 0.00 -15.83
C THR A 116 3.10 -0.18 -16.80
N ARG A 117 2.74 -1.43 -17.06
CA ARG A 117 1.56 -1.78 -17.86
C ARG A 117 0.29 -1.40 -17.12
N VAL A 118 -0.54 -0.57 -17.76
CA VAL A 118 -1.86 -0.15 -17.27
C VAL A 118 -2.90 -0.48 -18.32
N ASN A 119 -3.93 -1.22 -17.94
CA ASN A 119 -5.04 -1.55 -18.83
C ASN A 119 -6.09 -0.43 -18.78
N LYS A 120 -6.52 0.03 -19.97
CA LYS A 120 -7.72 0.83 -20.12
C LYS A 120 -8.88 -0.14 -20.42
N LEU A 121 -9.84 -0.19 -19.51
CA LEU A 121 -11.00 -1.05 -19.68
C LEU A 121 -12.05 -0.38 -20.58
N ALA A 122 -12.85 -1.18 -21.25
CA ALA A 122 -14.03 -0.73 -21.95
C ALA A 122 -15.06 -0.15 -20.96
N VAL A 123 -16.00 0.64 -21.43
CA VAL A 123 -17.08 1.21 -20.61
C VAL A 123 -17.78 0.11 -19.81
N GLY A 124 -17.86 0.32 -18.49
CA GLY A 124 -18.40 -0.66 -17.55
C GLY A 124 -17.38 -1.69 -17.05
N GLY A 125 -16.09 -1.62 -17.46
CA GLY A 125 -14.99 -2.36 -16.85
C GLY A 125 -14.97 -3.86 -17.09
N SER A 126 -15.64 -4.34 -18.14
CA SER A 126 -15.80 -5.78 -18.39
C SER A 126 -14.65 -6.42 -19.18
N THR A 127 -13.97 -5.66 -20.04
CA THR A 127 -12.90 -6.15 -20.92
C THR A 127 -11.80 -5.09 -21.07
N VAL A 128 -10.59 -5.53 -21.38
CA VAL A 128 -9.48 -4.64 -21.73
C VAL A 128 -9.72 -4.10 -23.14
N ALA A 129 -9.83 -2.79 -23.30
CA ALA A 129 -9.93 -2.10 -24.59
C ALA A 129 -8.56 -1.81 -25.17
N GLU A 130 -7.66 -1.28 -24.34
CA GLU A 130 -6.30 -0.87 -24.70
C GLU A 130 -5.34 -1.10 -23.53
N THR A 131 -4.06 -1.15 -23.83
CA THR A 131 -3.00 -1.28 -22.82
C THR A 131 -1.92 -0.24 -23.09
N TYR A 132 -1.48 0.43 -22.03
CA TYR A 132 -0.46 1.48 -22.07
C TYR A 132 0.67 1.22 -21.09
N THR A 133 1.84 1.82 -21.33
CA THR A 133 2.82 2.05 -20.30
C THR A 133 2.58 3.43 -19.72
N LYS A 134 2.13 3.49 -18.46
CA LYS A 134 1.77 4.72 -17.74
C LYS A 134 2.11 4.58 -16.28
N GLN A 135 2.01 5.69 -15.53
CA GLN A 135 2.11 5.67 -14.07
C GLN A 135 1.07 4.72 -13.47
N ILE A 136 1.48 3.85 -12.55
CA ILE A 136 0.63 2.83 -11.94
C ILE A 136 -0.59 3.44 -11.23
N ALA A 137 -0.47 4.65 -10.68
CA ALA A 137 -1.57 5.40 -10.06
C ALA A 137 -2.79 5.58 -10.97
N LEU A 138 -2.57 5.67 -12.28
CA LEU A 138 -3.64 5.87 -13.28
C LEU A 138 -4.48 4.62 -13.52
N ALA A 139 -3.99 3.43 -13.14
CA ALA A 139 -4.70 2.16 -13.35
C ALA A 139 -6.10 2.17 -12.74
N TYR A 140 -6.27 2.84 -11.59
CA TYR A 140 -7.57 2.98 -10.93
C TYR A 140 -8.60 3.70 -11.82
N ASN A 141 -8.24 4.84 -12.38
CA ASN A 141 -9.15 5.62 -13.23
C ASN A 141 -9.35 4.98 -14.62
N TYR A 142 -8.33 4.31 -15.16
CA TYR A 142 -8.38 3.66 -16.47
C TYR A 142 -9.30 2.41 -16.49
N ALA A 143 -9.83 2.00 -15.35
CA ALA A 143 -10.87 0.98 -15.27
C ALA A 143 -12.21 1.40 -15.92
N ASN A 144 -12.42 2.71 -16.17
CA ASN A 144 -13.57 3.26 -16.90
C ASN A 144 -14.92 2.68 -16.42
N ALA A 145 -15.11 2.58 -15.13
CA ALA A 145 -16.26 2.01 -14.44
C ALA A 145 -16.68 2.86 -13.26
N ASP A 146 -17.96 2.82 -12.90
CA ASP A 146 -18.46 3.47 -11.67
C ASP A 146 -18.25 2.63 -10.41
N ASN A 147 -17.82 1.37 -10.58
CA ASN A 147 -17.63 0.42 -9.50
C ASN A 147 -16.17 0.41 -9.00
N ASP A 148 -15.97 0.87 -7.77
CA ASP A 148 -14.64 0.96 -7.15
C ASP A 148 -13.94 -0.41 -7.02
N LYS A 149 -14.68 -1.51 -6.87
CA LYS A 149 -14.08 -2.87 -6.89
C LYS A 149 -13.46 -3.23 -8.24
N ILE A 150 -14.05 -2.76 -9.36
CA ILE A 150 -13.48 -2.96 -10.70
C ILE A 150 -12.19 -2.14 -10.84
N LYS A 151 -12.20 -0.89 -10.34
CA LYS A 151 -11.04 0.01 -10.37
C LYS A 151 -9.88 -0.54 -9.53
N CYS A 152 -10.16 -1.03 -8.33
CA CYS A 152 -9.15 -1.69 -7.48
C CYS A 152 -8.54 -2.93 -8.18
N ARG A 153 -9.36 -3.76 -8.83
CA ARG A 153 -8.86 -4.92 -9.59
C ARG A 153 -7.95 -4.51 -10.73
N ASN A 154 -8.30 -3.45 -11.47
CA ASN A 154 -7.45 -2.96 -12.55
C ASN A 154 -6.09 -2.47 -12.04
N THR A 155 -6.06 -1.83 -10.86
CA THR A 155 -4.82 -1.44 -10.20
C THR A 155 -4.01 -2.66 -9.74
N LYS A 156 -4.70 -3.65 -9.15
CA LYS A 156 -4.12 -4.94 -8.77
C LYS A 156 -3.43 -5.63 -9.95
N ASP A 157 -4.09 -5.70 -11.11
CA ASP A 157 -3.52 -6.29 -12.33
C ASP A 157 -2.23 -5.58 -12.77
N SER A 158 -2.14 -4.25 -12.57
CA SER A 158 -0.93 -3.49 -12.87
C SER A 158 0.20 -3.77 -11.87
N VAL A 159 -0.12 -4.00 -10.59
CA VAL A 159 0.84 -4.43 -9.57
C VAL A 159 1.35 -5.83 -9.87
N GLU A 160 0.47 -6.77 -10.21
CA GLU A 160 0.85 -8.14 -10.61
C GLU A 160 1.81 -8.11 -11.81
N TYR A 161 1.53 -7.27 -12.79
CA TYR A 161 2.41 -7.10 -13.95
C TYR A 161 3.78 -6.51 -13.57
N LEU A 162 3.79 -5.46 -12.73
CA LEU A 162 5.03 -4.83 -12.25
C LEU A 162 5.93 -5.85 -11.53
N LEU A 163 5.33 -6.75 -10.77
CA LEU A 163 6.02 -7.78 -10.00
C LEU A 163 6.16 -9.11 -10.75
N ASN A 164 6.27 -9.05 -12.11
CA ASN A 164 6.55 -10.19 -12.97
C ASN A 164 5.54 -11.36 -12.85
N GLY A 165 4.27 -11.03 -12.64
CA GLY A 165 3.17 -12.01 -12.60
C GLY A 165 2.93 -12.60 -11.22
N VAL A 166 3.53 -12.06 -10.17
CA VAL A 166 3.17 -12.40 -8.79
C VAL A 166 1.68 -12.13 -8.58
N LYS A 167 0.97 -13.11 -8.04
CA LYS A 167 -0.46 -13.00 -7.78
C LYS A 167 -0.72 -12.14 -6.55
N VAL A 168 -1.67 -11.22 -6.65
CA VAL A 168 -2.23 -10.47 -5.52
C VAL A 168 -3.59 -11.07 -5.16
N ASP A 169 -3.74 -11.60 -3.94
CA ASP A 169 -4.95 -12.31 -3.53
C ASP A 169 -6.07 -11.36 -3.14
N HIS A 170 -5.74 -10.32 -2.35
CA HIS A 170 -6.72 -9.40 -1.78
C HIS A 170 -6.33 -7.95 -1.97
N TYR A 171 -7.33 -7.07 -1.93
CA TYR A 171 -7.11 -5.64 -1.89
C TYR A 171 -8.06 -4.92 -0.94
N LEU A 172 -7.61 -3.75 -0.50
CA LEU A 172 -8.37 -2.76 0.25
C LEU A 172 -8.01 -1.38 -0.29
N SER A 173 -9.00 -0.52 -0.48
CA SER A 173 -8.76 0.90 -0.78
C SER A 173 -9.36 1.81 0.27
N LEU A 174 -8.67 2.92 0.54
CA LEU A 174 -9.04 3.96 1.49
C LEU A 174 -9.11 5.29 0.76
N THR A 175 -10.08 6.14 1.12
CA THR A 175 -10.14 7.52 0.62
C THR A 175 -9.25 8.46 1.46
N MET A 176 -9.00 9.67 0.97
CA MET A 176 -8.25 10.69 1.73
C MET A 176 -8.94 11.11 3.02
N ASP A 177 -10.28 11.09 3.06
CA ASP A 177 -11.05 11.37 4.28
C ASP A 177 -10.73 10.38 5.41
N ALA A 178 -10.35 9.15 5.06
CA ALA A 178 -9.89 8.16 6.03
C ALA A 178 -8.69 8.65 6.86
N VAL A 179 -7.77 9.40 6.24
CA VAL A 179 -6.58 9.95 6.91
C VAL A 179 -6.97 11.00 7.95
N ALA A 180 -7.76 11.99 7.54
CA ALA A 180 -8.22 13.05 8.44
C ALA A 180 -9.09 12.47 9.57
N THR A 181 -10.06 11.62 9.22
CA THR A 181 -11.00 11.02 10.17
C THR A 181 -10.29 10.11 11.18
N SER A 182 -9.37 9.25 10.73
CA SER A 182 -8.60 8.39 11.64
C SER A 182 -7.72 9.20 12.60
N CYS A 183 -7.10 10.26 12.10
CA CYS A 183 -6.29 11.18 12.90
C CYS A 183 -7.12 11.84 14.01
N ASP A 184 -8.30 12.33 13.68
CA ASP A 184 -9.20 12.98 14.67
C ASP A 184 -9.75 11.97 15.68
N LEU A 185 -10.10 10.76 15.25
CA LEU A 185 -10.58 9.70 16.14
C LEU A 185 -9.59 9.32 17.23
N VAL A 186 -8.29 9.31 16.92
CA VAL A 186 -7.23 9.01 17.90
C VAL A 186 -6.83 10.25 18.72
N GLY A 187 -7.41 11.42 18.46
CA GLY A 187 -7.07 12.68 19.14
C GLY A 187 -5.75 13.30 18.68
N GLY A 188 -5.35 13.04 17.44
CA GLY A 188 -4.14 13.56 16.82
C GLY A 188 -2.96 12.59 16.82
N VAL A 189 -2.05 12.78 15.86
CA VAL A 189 -0.87 11.93 15.61
C VAL A 189 0.40 12.76 15.72
N GLU A 190 1.30 12.43 16.64
CA GLU A 190 2.58 13.13 16.81
C GLU A 190 3.59 12.64 15.77
N VAL A 191 4.20 13.58 15.03
CA VAL A 191 5.28 13.32 14.08
C VAL A 191 6.41 14.33 14.28
N THR A 192 7.63 13.97 13.87
CA THR A 192 8.69 14.94 13.62
C THR A 192 8.62 15.37 12.17
N VAL A 193 8.39 16.65 11.90
CA VAL A 193 8.22 17.18 10.55
C VAL A 193 9.49 16.94 9.71
N LEU A 194 9.37 16.21 8.60
CA LEU A 194 10.53 15.77 7.79
C LEU A 194 10.93 16.80 6.74
N ASP A 195 9.98 17.55 6.19
CA ASP A 195 10.19 18.49 5.09
C ASP A 195 9.87 19.93 5.50
N ASP A 196 10.36 20.89 4.71
CA ASP A 196 10.03 22.30 4.88
C ASP A 196 8.69 22.64 4.22
N PHE A 197 7.70 22.99 5.04
CA PHE A 197 6.36 23.35 4.59
C PHE A 197 6.14 24.88 4.52
N THR A 198 7.20 25.68 4.55
CA THR A 198 7.10 27.16 4.44
C THR A 198 6.31 27.56 3.17
N GLY A 199 5.34 28.43 3.34
CA GLY A 199 4.42 28.86 2.26
C GLY A 199 3.26 27.89 1.99
N ILE A 200 3.20 26.74 2.69
CA ILE A 200 2.12 25.74 2.58
C ILE A 200 1.39 25.64 3.93
N ASP A 201 2.11 25.39 5.01
CA ASP A 201 1.59 25.32 6.37
C ASP A 201 2.70 25.73 7.37
N GLU A 202 2.66 26.95 7.82
CA GLU A 202 3.68 27.54 8.70
C GLU A 202 3.74 26.86 10.09
N THR A 203 2.78 26.01 10.42
CA THR A 203 2.77 25.23 11.68
C THR A 203 3.56 23.94 11.56
N LEU A 204 3.93 23.51 10.34
CA LEU A 204 4.73 22.32 10.04
C LEU A 204 6.21 22.72 9.85
N VAL A 205 6.91 22.98 10.95
CA VAL A 205 8.32 23.40 10.93
C VAL A 205 9.24 22.19 10.88
N LYS A 206 10.10 22.10 9.87
CA LYS A 206 11.05 20.98 9.67
C LYS A 206 11.90 20.73 10.93
N GLY A 207 11.91 19.48 11.38
CA GLY A 207 12.64 19.03 12.58
C GLY A 207 11.88 19.19 13.89
N GLU A 208 10.77 19.92 13.90
CA GLU A 208 9.92 20.11 15.10
C GLU A 208 8.95 18.92 15.26
N LYS A 209 8.59 18.62 16.53
CA LYS A 209 7.52 17.69 16.85
C LYS A 209 6.18 18.41 16.84
N VAL A 210 5.23 17.90 16.07
CA VAL A 210 3.89 18.44 15.92
C VAL A 210 2.86 17.35 16.09
N THR A 211 1.78 17.62 16.79
CA THR A 211 0.60 16.75 16.81
C THR A 211 -0.31 17.17 15.66
N LEU A 212 -0.33 16.36 14.60
CA LEU A 212 -1.20 16.55 13.46
C LEU A 212 -2.64 16.28 13.85
N VAL A 213 -3.58 17.03 13.27
CA VAL A 213 -5.04 16.85 13.44
C VAL A 213 -5.74 16.99 12.09
N GLY A 214 -6.79 16.19 11.86
CA GLY A 214 -7.67 16.27 10.71
C GLY A 214 -6.98 16.58 9.38
N GLU A 215 -7.37 17.69 8.76
CA GLU A 215 -6.84 18.17 7.48
C GLU A 215 -5.33 18.45 7.50
N GLN A 216 -4.73 18.77 8.65
CA GLN A 216 -3.28 18.95 8.73
C GLN A 216 -2.55 17.62 8.52
N ALA A 217 -3.08 16.52 9.06
CA ALA A 217 -2.54 15.17 8.80
C ALA A 217 -2.63 14.82 7.33
N LEU A 218 -3.79 15.08 6.68
CA LEU A 218 -3.96 14.89 5.26
C LEU A 218 -2.95 15.73 4.45
N ARG A 219 -2.80 17.01 4.78
CA ARG A 219 -1.82 17.89 4.15
C ARG A 219 -0.40 17.36 4.28
N TYR A 220 -0.01 16.89 5.46
CA TYR A 220 1.32 16.34 5.72
C TYR A 220 1.64 15.14 4.83
N VAL A 221 0.72 14.19 4.68
CA VAL A 221 0.95 12.96 3.89
C VAL A 221 0.72 13.13 2.39
N ARG A 222 -0.01 14.19 1.96
CA ARG A 222 -0.39 14.39 0.56
C ARG A 222 0.55 15.33 -0.19
N THR A 223 1.01 16.43 0.46
CA THR A 223 1.75 17.51 -0.21
C THR A 223 3.02 16.96 -0.88
N ARG A 224 3.22 17.34 -2.13
CA ARG A 224 4.42 17.05 -2.93
C ARG A 224 5.01 18.31 -3.53
N TYR A 225 4.20 19.14 -4.17
CA TYR A 225 4.65 20.35 -4.79
C TYR A 225 4.88 21.48 -3.77
N GLY A 226 5.87 22.32 -4.04
CA GLY A 226 6.25 23.43 -3.17
C GLY A 226 7.18 23.04 -2.02
N LEU A 227 7.53 21.76 -1.89
CA LEU A 227 8.57 21.27 -0.96
C LEU A 227 9.93 21.26 -1.64
N GLU A 228 11.00 21.18 -0.84
CA GLU A 228 12.40 21.12 -1.29
C GLU A 228 12.64 19.94 -2.24
N ASP A 229 12.11 18.75 -1.90
CA ASP A 229 12.06 17.58 -2.76
C ASP A 229 10.63 17.34 -3.25
N SER A 230 10.37 17.64 -4.52
CA SER A 230 9.07 17.42 -5.16
C SER A 230 8.88 16.00 -5.72
N THR A 231 9.83 15.09 -5.51
CA THR A 231 9.69 13.68 -5.89
C THR A 231 8.69 12.97 -5.01
N ASN A 232 8.23 11.79 -5.45
CA ASN A 232 7.35 10.98 -4.63
C ASN A 232 8.06 10.34 -3.43
N SER A 233 9.38 10.18 -3.46
CA SER A 233 10.14 9.50 -2.40
C SER A 233 10.02 10.19 -1.04
N SER A 234 10.14 11.52 -0.99
CA SER A 234 9.93 12.29 0.24
C SER A 234 8.50 12.10 0.78
N ARG A 235 7.48 12.16 -0.09
CA ARG A 235 6.09 11.91 0.30
C ARG A 235 5.91 10.49 0.85
N MET A 236 6.44 9.47 0.20
CA MET A 236 6.39 8.08 0.68
C MET A 236 7.01 7.94 2.07
N THR A 237 8.11 8.64 2.34
CA THR A 237 8.75 8.64 3.67
C THR A 237 7.85 9.26 4.74
N ARG A 238 7.18 10.39 4.45
CA ARG A 238 6.20 10.99 5.37
C ARG A 238 4.98 10.09 5.58
N GLN A 239 4.50 9.44 4.53
CA GLN A 239 3.40 8.47 4.64
C GLN A 239 3.74 7.32 5.57
N ARG A 240 4.93 6.73 5.43
CA ARG A 240 5.42 5.68 6.33
C ARG A 240 5.51 6.18 7.78
N GLN A 241 6.14 7.33 8.00
CA GLN A 241 6.25 7.91 9.35
C GLN A 241 4.87 8.13 9.98
N TYR A 242 3.95 8.74 9.24
CA TYR A 242 2.58 8.99 9.71
C TYR A 242 1.85 7.69 10.07
N LEU A 243 1.92 6.69 9.21
CA LEU A 243 1.29 5.40 9.43
C LEU A 243 1.77 4.73 10.71
N VAL A 244 3.09 4.78 10.97
CA VAL A 244 3.68 4.28 12.22
C VAL A 244 3.10 4.97 13.43
N ALA A 245 3.15 6.29 13.43
CA ALA A 245 2.70 7.09 14.56
C ALA A 245 1.17 6.93 14.80
N LEU A 246 0.38 6.81 13.73
CA LEU A 246 -1.05 6.53 13.81
C LEU A 246 -1.31 5.16 14.45
N TYR A 247 -0.57 4.13 14.06
CA TYR A 247 -0.67 2.80 14.65
C TYR A 247 -0.42 2.80 16.16
N GLU A 248 0.70 3.38 16.61
CA GLU A 248 1.00 3.49 18.04
C GLU A 248 -0.11 4.20 18.80
N LYS A 249 -0.66 5.23 18.17
CA LYS A 249 -1.74 6.01 18.77
C LYS A 249 -3.05 5.23 18.86
N ILE A 250 -3.39 4.46 17.81
CA ILE A 250 -4.56 3.56 17.81
C ILE A 250 -4.43 2.53 18.93
N ASN A 251 -3.27 1.86 19.05
CA ASN A 251 -3.04 0.88 20.13
C ASN A 251 -3.19 1.53 21.51
N SER A 252 -2.61 2.72 21.72
CA SER A 252 -2.80 3.44 22.97
C SER A 252 -4.27 3.77 23.26
N CYS A 253 -5.08 4.05 22.25
CA CYS A 253 -6.52 4.30 22.42
C CYS A 253 -7.28 3.00 22.73
N ILE A 254 -6.91 1.88 22.11
CA ILE A 254 -7.48 0.55 22.41
C ILE A 254 -7.18 0.14 23.86
N ASP A 255 -5.94 0.33 24.31
CA ASP A 255 -5.53 0.02 25.69
C ASP A 255 -6.25 0.88 26.72
N ALA A 256 -6.68 2.09 26.34
CA ALA A 256 -7.37 3.03 27.21
C ALA A 256 -8.91 2.86 27.23
N ASP A 257 -9.51 2.32 26.17
CA ASP A 257 -10.96 2.21 25.99
C ASP A 257 -11.32 0.96 25.15
N ASP A 258 -11.88 -0.05 25.79
CA ASP A 258 -12.30 -1.31 25.17
C ASP A 258 -13.36 -1.11 24.04
N GLU A 259 -14.09 0.01 24.01
CA GLU A 259 -15.09 0.32 23.00
C GLU A 259 -14.49 1.13 21.82
N PHE A 260 -13.28 1.68 21.99
CA PHE A 260 -12.64 2.53 20.97
C PHE A 260 -12.54 1.84 19.61
N LEU A 261 -12.09 0.60 19.59
CA LEU A 261 -11.90 -0.16 18.34
C LEU A 261 -13.19 -0.30 17.54
N VAL A 262 -14.29 -0.59 18.21
CA VAL A 262 -15.61 -0.73 17.56
C VAL A 262 -16.03 0.60 16.93
N LYS A 263 -15.89 1.70 17.68
CA LYS A 263 -16.22 3.04 17.21
C LYS A 263 -15.33 3.47 16.04
N PHE A 264 -14.02 3.19 16.14
CA PHE A 264 -13.07 3.52 15.09
C PHE A 264 -13.47 2.86 13.77
N VAL A 265 -13.77 1.58 13.81
CA VAL A 265 -14.11 0.80 12.62
C VAL A 265 -15.48 1.17 12.05
N ASP A 266 -16.50 1.34 12.89
CA ASP A 266 -17.82 1.81 12.44
C ASP A 266 -17.68 3.15 11.67
N THR A 267 -16.82 4.04 12.16
CA THR A 267 -16.58 5.32 11.51
C THR A 267 -15.80 5.19 10.20
N MET A 268 -14.85 4.25 10.14
CA MET A 268 -14.00 4.05 8.96
C MET A 268 -14.67 3.27 7.82
N ASP A 269 -15.76 2.53 8.08
CA ASP A 269 -16.44 1.67 7.08
C ASP A 269 -16.92 2.46 5.84
N ASP A 270 -17.29 3.73 6.00
CA ASP A 270 -17.71 4.60 4.90
C ASP A 270 -16.57 5.00 3.93
N TYR A 271 -15.31 4.84 4.36
CA TYR A 271 -14.12 5.26 3.61
C TYR A 271 -13.34 4.11 2.98
N VAL A 272 -13.84 2.88 3.10
CA VAL A 272 -13.11 1.66 2.74
C VAL A 272 -13.85 0.82 1.70
N VAL A 273 -13.12 0.33 0.69
CA VAL A 273 -13.62 -0.68 -0.27
C VAL A 273 -12.66 -1.87 -0.28
N TYR A 274 -13.19 -3.07 -0.10
CA TYR A 274 -12.42 -4.32 -0.11
C TYR A 274 -13.10 -5.43 -0.93
N ASP A 275 -12.32 -6.44 -1.37
CA ASP A 275 -12.82 -7.53 -2.22
C ASP A 275 -13.36 -8.72 -1.45
N SER A 276 -13.03 -8.82 -0.17
CA SER A 276 -13.31 -9.96 0.69
C SER A 276 -14.71 -9.89 1.34
N SER A 277 -15.16 -11.01 1.92
CA SER A 277 -16.27 -11.00 2.85
C SER A 277 -15.81 -10.53 4.24
N ASP A 278 -16.71 -9.94 5.00
CA ASP A 278 -16.48 -9.53 6.40
C ASP A 278 -15.80 -10.63 7.25
N GLN A 279 -16.22 -11.90 7.06
CA GLN A 279 -15.64 -13.03 7.79
C GLN A 279 -14.19 -13.31 7.37
N ARG A 280 -13.85 -13.08 6.11
CA ARG A 280 -12.47 -13.27 5.63
C ARG A 280 -11.56 -12.17 6.14
N MET A 281 -12.05 -10.93 6.19
CA MET A 281 -11.34 -9.81 6.81
C MET A 281 -11.10 -10.05 8.31
N LEU A 282 -12.07 -10.66 9.01
CA LEU A 282 -11.91 -11.10 10.41
C LEU A 282 -10.81 -12.13 10.58
N ASN A 283 -10.86 -13.19 9.78
CA ASN A 283 -9.84 -14.26 9.86
C ASN A 283 -8.45 -13.73 9.50
N PHE A 284 -8.38 -12.75 8.62
CA PHE A 284 -7.14 -12.11 8.22
C PHE A 284 -6.56 -11.30 9.38
N ALA A 285 -7.39 -10.51 10.05
CA ALA A 285 -6.97 -9.72 11.21
C ALA A 285 -6.50 -10.59 12.39
N GLU A 286 -7.19 -11.71 12.68
CA GLU A 286 -6.77 -12.66 13.71
C GLU A 286 -5.40 -13.31 13.42
N LYS A 287 -5.03 -13.41 12.13
CA LYS A 287 -3.71 -13.93 11.74
C LYS A 287 -2.57 -12.96 12.05
N PHE A 288 -2.83 -11.65 12.07
CA PHE A 288 -1.76 -10.67 12.18
C PHE A 288 -1.04 -10.64 13.52
N ASP A 289 -1.72 -10.93 14.62
CA ASP A 289 -1.10 -11.01 15.95
C ASP A 289 -0.03 -12.11 16.02
N ASP A 290 -0.08 -13.08 15.09
CA ASP A 290 0.81 -14.23 15.04
C ASP A 290 2.03 -14.02 14.11
N TYR A 291 2.11 -12.91 13.35
CA TYR A 291 3.15 -12.70 12.34
C TYR A 291 4.21 -11.70 12.77
N GLU A 292 5.48 -12.08 12.56
CA GLU A 292 6.62 -11.16 12.68
C GLU A 292 6.71 -10.26 11.44
N PHE A 293 6.67 -8.95 11.64
CA PHE A 293 6.88 -8.02 10.54
C PHE A 293 8.35 -7.75 10.29
N LEU A 294 8.82 -8.01 9.07
CA LEU A 294 10.21 -7.90 8.66
C LEU A 294 10.61 -6.54 8.06
N GLY A 295 9.65 -5.65 7.84
CA GLY A 295 9.91 -4.31 7.31
C GLY A 295 9.29 -4.03 5.94
N ILE A 296 9.66 -2.87 5.37
CA ILE A 296 9.16 -2.40 4.09
C ILE A 296 10.30 -2.41 3.07
N ARG A 297 10.04 -3.01 1.90
CA ARG A 297 10.91 -2.96 0.73
C ARG A 297 10.46 -1.85 -0.21
N GLU A 298 11.39 -1.23 -0.89
CA GLU A 298 11.15 -0.28 -1.95
C GLU A 298 11.81 -0.76 -3.24
N ILE A 299 11.12 -0.59 -4.36
CA ILE A 299 11.70 -0.87 -5.68
C ILE A 299 12.62 0.30 -6.02
N GLU A 300 13.89 0.00 -6.28
CA GLU A 300 14.84 0.99 -6.76
C GLU A 300 14.54 1.38 -8.21
N GLY A 301 14.95 2.58 -8.61
CA GLY A 301 14.72 3.08 -9.95
C GLY A 301 15.08 4.56 -10.08
N GLU A 302 14.78 5.12 -11.23
CA GLU A 302 15.11 6.50 -11.55
C GLU A 302 13.85 7.33 -11.80
N SER A 303 13.73 8.47 -11.11
CA SER A 303 12.70 9.47 -11.40
C SER A 303 13.16 10.44 -12.48
N LYS A 304 12.36 10.62 -13.53
CA LYS A 304 12.59 11.55 -14.64
C LYS A 304 11.39 12.44 -14.84
N LEU A 305 11.63 13.67 -15.30
CA LEU A 305 10.57 14.52 -15.81
C LEU A 305 10.16 14.00 -17.19
N GLY A 306 8.93 13.48 -17.30
CA GLY A 306 8.31 13.12 -18.57
C GLY A 306 7.82 14.37 -19.33
N GLU A 307 6.88 14.19 -20.25
CA GLU A 307 6.31 15.33 -21.01
C GLU A 307 5.53 16.30 -20.11
N GLU A 308 4.80 15.81 -19.10
CA GLU A 308 3.95 16.62 -18.24
C GLU A 308 4.16 16.32 -16.74
N PHE A 309 4.57 15.10 -16.39
CA PHE A 309 4.64 14.61 -15.01
C PHE A 309 5.98 13.93 -14.71
N ILE A 310 6.31 13.79 -13.43
CA ILE A 310 7.43 12.96 -13.00
C ILE A 310 7.05 11.50 -13.24
N GLU A 311 7.92 10.76 -13.89
CA GLU A 311 7.81 9.33 -14.18
C GLU A 311 8.91 8.59 -13.40
N PHE A 312 8.57 7.47 -12.76
CA PHE A 312 9.51 6.61 -12.08
C PHE A 312 9.72 5.32 -12.89
N TYR A 313 10.94 5.09 -13.32
CA TYR A 313 11.34 3.91 -14.08
C TYR A 313 11.98 2.91 -13.13
N PRO A 314 11.29 1.81 -12.78
CA PRO A 314 11.81 0.81 -11.85
C PRO A 314 13.03 0.12 -12.46
N ASP A 315 14.03 -0.15 -11.63
CA ASP A 315 15.14 -1.01 -12.00
C ASP A 315 14.68 -2.46 -12.04
N GLU A 316 14.87 -3.11 -13.18
CA GLU A 316 14.38 -4.47 -13.41
C GLU A 316 15.08 -5.49 -12.49
N GLU A 317 16.36 -5.30 -12.20
CA GLU A 317 17.08 -6.15 -11.25
C GLU A 317 16.55 -5.99 -9.83
N SER A 318 16.26 -4.75 -9.40
CA SER A 318 15.64 -4.47 -8.11
C SER A 318 14.27 -5.15 -7.97
N VAL A 319 13.43 -5.07 -9.02
CA VAL A 319 12.14 -5.78 -9.03
C VAL A 319 12.33 -7.29 -8.86
N TRP A 320 13.24 -7.89 -9.63
CA TRP A 320 13.51 -9.33 -9.56
C TRP A 320 14.11 -9.74 -8.22
N ASN A 321 15.01 -8.94 -7.63
CA ASN A 321 15.57 -9.20 -6.29
C ASN A 321 14.45 -9.30 -5.25
N ILE A 322 13.50 -8.35 -5.27
CA ILE A 322 12.34 -8.34 -4.37
C ILE A 322 11.46 -9.56 -4.63
N VAL A 323 11.14 -9.85 -5.89
CA VAL A 323 10.28 -10.97 -6.27
C VAL A 323 10.89 -12.30 -5.85
N ILE A 324 12.17 -12.53 -6.11
CA ILE A 324 12.85 -13.78 -5.73
C ILE A 324 12.90 -13.93 -4.21
N ASP A 325 13.31 -12.89 -3.49
CA ASP A 325 13.45 -12.93 -2.03
C ASP A 325 12.11 -13.22 -1.33
N MET A 326 11.05 -12.56 -1.77
CA MET A 326 9.77 -12.64 -1.09
C MET A 326 8.89 -13.81 -1.54
N PHE A 327 8.91 -14.16 -2.82
CA PHE A 327 7.93 -15.09 -3.41
C PHE A 327 8.51 -16.44 -3.82
N TYR A 328 9.82 -16.64 -3.74
CA TYR A 328 10.48 -17.86 -4.19
C TYR A 328 11.42 -18.42 -3.14
N THR A 329 11.70 -19.72 -3.22
CA THR A 329 12.74 -20.40 -2.46
C THR A 329 13.74 -21.05 -3.41
N PRO A 330 15.05 -21.14 -3.05
CA PRO A 330 15.99 -21.90 -3.84
C PRO A 330 15.52 -23.35 -4.02
N LYS A 331 15.51 -23.84 -5.25
CA LYS A 331 15.24 -25.25 -5.52
C LYS A 331 16.38 -26.07 -4.95
N MET A 332 16.07 -26.90 -3.96
CA MET A 332 17.05 -27.87 -3.47
C MET A 332 17.30 -28.90 -4.56
N ASN A 333 18.54 -28.99 -5.06
CA ASN A 333 18.94 -30.12 -5.87
C ASN A 333 18.89 -31.35 -4.98
N ASP A 334 18.14 -32.37 -5.38
CA ASP A 334 18.20 -33.68 -4.72
C ASP A 334 19.67 -34.11 -4.78
N ILE A 335 20.30 -34.13 -3.60
CA ILE A 335 21.65 -34.68 -3.47
C ILE A 335 21.47 -36.20 -3.66
N GLU A 336 21.84 -36.71 -4.87
CA GLU A 336 21.99 -38.14 -5.10
C GLU A 336 23.01 -38.80 -4.15
#